data_ad88e03668c288a23432000d1880da20
#
_entry.id   ad88e03668c288a23432000d1880da20
#
_cell.length_a   1.000
_cell.length_b   1.000
_cell.length_c   1.000
_cell.angle_alpha   90.00
_cell.angle_beta   90.00
_cell.angle_gamma   90.00
#
_symmetry.space_group_name_H-M   'P 1'
#
loop_
_entity.id
_entity.type
_entity.pdbx_description
1 polymer ?
#
loop_
_entity_poly.entity_id
_entity_poly.type
_entity_poly.pdbx_seq_one_letter_code
_entity_poly.pdbx_strand_id
1 'polypeptide(L)'
;MSVQEESRISPDWVRISMAAAIELGLKPGRIHGCNCGCINLLQNYPEGCYANCSYCGLARERPGTAEDNTFIRVSWPLFPTDLVAEKIAEKERESTVGRVCIAQVQDARAYRDLVDMTKRVHRAAPDVPISALVSAGTLNEERLGVVKEAGADIIGIGLDAASKEVFHETRGRGVRGPHDWDHHWAIARAARRMYGAWKVNFHVILGLGETDKELVDLFFGLKGEEIAAYLFSFNPEPGTVMQDVDRAPIHRTRRIQLAKHLIEHEGLPREAVMFDDQGAIVRLDAPGVDIDAVTRSGVPFMTDGCPSRTGEVACNRPYGSYRPGEEFRDYPFQPSSDDVTVIEEQLRLDEVRGHGEPV
;
A
#
# COMPACT_ATOMS: atom_id res chain seq x y z
N MET A 1 42.94 -0.93 -17.06
CA MET A 1 41.69 -0.34 -17.58
C MET A 1 40.63 -0.66 -16.56
N SER A 2 40.26 0.30 -15.70
CA SER A 2 39.16 0.13 -14.75
C SER A 2 37.86 0.09 -15.55
N VAL A 3 37.17 -1.05 -15.53
CA VAL A 3 35.79 -1.13 -15.94
C VAL A 3 35.05 -0.16 -15.00
N GLN A 4 34.55 0.95 -15.51
CA GLN A 4 33.61 1.79 -14.80
C GLN A 4 32.44 0.86 -14.47
N GLU A 5 32.21 0.58 -13.19
CA GLU A 5 30.95 0.00 -12.74
C GLU A 5 29.85 0.95 -13.22
N GLU A 6 29.14 0.55 -14.27
CA GLU A 6 27.96 1.27 -14.72
C GLU A 6 27.01 1.39 -13.52
N SER A 7 26.69 2.62 -13.16
CA SER A 7 25.82 2.87 -12.01
C SER A 7 24.44 2.24 -12.26
N ARG A 8 24.11 1.20 -11.47
CA ARG A 8 22.83 0.47 -11.56
C ARG A 8 21.71 1.28 -10.93
N ILE A 9 21.32 2.39 -11.57
CA ILE A 9 20.33 3.34 -11.05
C ILE A 9 19.12 3.46 -11.97
N SER A 10 17.99 3.93 -11.43
CA SER A 10 16.81 4.33 -12.21
C SER A 10 17.16 5.53 -13.11
N PRO A 11 16.58 5.62 -14.32
CA PRO A 11 15.50 4.76 -14.82
C PRO A 11 15.96 3.45 -15.47
N ASP A 12 17.26 3.23 -15.71
CA ASP A 12 17.79 2.08 -16.46
C ASP A 12 17.77 0.78 -15.64
N TRP A 13 17.77 0.89 -14.32
CA TRP A 13 17.66 -0.23 -13.39
C TRP A 13 16.49 -0.01 -12.41
N VAL A 14 15.85 -1.11 -12.06
CA VAL A 14 14.68 -1.11 -11.18
C VAL A 14 14.76 -2.25 -10.18
N ARG A 15 14.38 -1.98 -8.93
CA ARG A 15 14.10 -3.03 -7.95
C ARG A 15 12.71 -3.60 -8.21
N ILE A 16 12.58 -4.92 -8.05
CA ILE A 16 11.31 -5.62 -8.24
C ILE A 16 11.01 -6.46 -6.99
N SER A 17 9.75 -6.52 -6.56
CA SER A 17 9.41 -7.39 -5.42
C SER A 17 9.75 -8.84 -5.73
N MET A 18 10.12 -9.62 -4.71
CA MET A 18 10.54 -11.01 -4.93
C MET A 18 9.42 -11.84 -5.57
N ALA A 19 8.16 -11.65 -5.17
CA ALA A 19 7.04 -12.35 -5.79
C ALA A 19 6.88 -11.98 -7.27
N ALA A 20 7.00 -10.70 -7.62
CA ALA A 20 6.96 -10.27 -9.01
C ALA A 20 8.16 -10.80 -9.82
N ALA A 21 9.35 -10.88 -9.21
CA ALA A 21 10.51 -11.48 -9.87
C ALA A 21 10.32 -12.99 -10.16
N ILE A 22 9.65 -13.70 -9.27
CA ILE A 22 9.28 -15.11 -9.48
C ILE A 22 8.22 -15.23 -10.58
N GLU A 23 7.18 -14.40 -10.57
CA GLU A 23 6.11 -14.37 -11.58
C GLU A 23 6.66 -14.13 -12.99
N LEU A 24 7.62 -13.21 -13.12
CA LEU A 24 8.27 -12.92 -14.40
C LEU A 24 9.37 -13.93 -14.79
N GLY A 25 9.62 -14.97 -13.99
CA GLY A 25 10.68 -15.95 -14.24
C GLY A 25 12.11 -15.40 -14.07
N LEU A 26 12.27 -14.22 -13.45
CA LEU A 26 13.58 -13.61 -13.19
C LEU A 26 14.26 -14.21 -11.94
N LYS A 27 13.52 -14.87 -11.08
CA LYS A 27 14.01 -15.62 -9.92
C LYS A 27 13.28 -16.96 -9.82
N PRO A 28 13.96 -18.02 -9.40
CA PRO A 28 13.31 -19.29 -9.10
C PRO A 28 12.48 -19.17 -7.83
N GLY A 29 11.30 -19.81 -7.80
CA GLY A 29 10.45 -19.85 -6.63
C GLY A 29 9.02 -20.25 -6.93
N ARG A 30 8.19 -20.27 -5.89
CA ARG A 30 6.74 -20.47 -5.99
C ARG A 30 6.06 -19.51 -5.02
N ILE A 31 4.92 -18.97 -5.42
CA ILE A 31 4.05 -18.13 -4.59
C ILE A 31 2.97 -19.04 -4.01
N HIS A 32 2.72 -18.91 -2.70
CA HIS A 32 1.73 -19.72 -2.02
C HIS A 32 0.33 -19.10 -2.14
N GLY A 33 -0.64 -19.93 -2.49
CA GLY A 33 -2.07 -19.63 -2.39
C GLY A 33 -2.65 -18.71 -3.46
N CYS A 34 -1.82 -17.99 -4.23
CA CYS A 34 -2.28 -17.08 -5.28
C CYS A 34 -1.19 -16.81 -6.32
N ASN A 35 -1.57 -16.17 -7.43
CA ASN A 35 -0.63 -15.60 -8.39
C ASN A 35 -0.25 -14.17 -7.97
N CYS A 36 0.89 -13.67 -8.46
CA CYS A 36 1.27 -12.27 -8.31
C CYS A 36 0.57 -11.43 -9.38
N GLY A 37 -0.63 -10.94 -9.08
CA GLY A 37 -1.43 -10.16 -10.03
C GLY A 37 -0.84 -8.79 -10.39
N CYS A 38 0.05 -8.25 -9.54
CA CYS A 38 0.69 -6.95 -9.76
C CYS A 38 2.21 -7.06 -9.72
N ILE A 39 2.86 -6.57 -10.76
CA ILE A 39 4.31 -6.42 -10.81
C ILE A 39 4.70 -5.14 -10.09
N ASN A 40 5.24 -5.28 -8.86
CA ASN A 40 5.65 -4.15 -8.05
C ASN A 40 7.11 -3.80 -8.31
N LEU A 41 7.34 -2.59 -8.80
CA LEU A 41 8.63 -1.99 -9.14
C LEU A 41 8.93 -0.85 -8.17
N LEU A 42 10.22 -0.66 -7.86
CA LEU A 42 10.69 0.39 -6.95
C LEU A 42 11.94 1.05 -7.53
N GLN A 43 11.97 2.37 -7.54
CA GLN A 43 13.15 3.12 -7.95
C GLN A 43 14.37 2.78 -7.09
N ASN A 44 15.56 2.84 -7.72
CA ASN A 44 16.83 2.53 -7.08
C ASN A 44 17.84 3.65 -7.30
N TYR A 45 18.38 4.17 -6.19
CA TYR A 45 19.47 5.12 -6.17
C TYR A 45 20.52 4.70 -5.13
N PRO A 46 21.81 4.86 -5.37
CA PRO A 46 22.87 4.47 -4.44
C PRO A 46 22.76 5.19 -3.08
N GLU A 47 22.28 6.44 -3.11
CA GLU A 47 22.09 7.27 -1.92
C GLU A 47 20.84 6.86 -1.13
N GLY A 48 20.02 5.94 -1.68
CA GLY A 48 18.75 5.51 -1.08
C GLY A 48 17.65 6.55 -1.18
N CYS A 49 16.73 6.54 -0.20
CA CYS A 49 15.64 7.50 -0.11
C CYS A 49 16.08 8.73 0.71
N TYR A 50 15.81 9.93 0.21
CA TYR A 50 16.08 11.17 0.94
C TYR A 50 15.13 11.38 2.14
N ALA A 51 14.00 10.69 2.17
CA ALA A 51 13.07 10.74 3.30
C ALA A 51 13.61 9.94 4.51
N ASN A 52 13.06 10.23 5.69
CA ASN A 52 13.50 9.64 6.93
C ASN A 52 12.33 9.10 7.76
N CYS A 53 11.37 8.42 7.10
CA CYS A 53 10.20 7.88 7.78
C CYS A 53 10.61 6.85 8.85
N SER A 54 10.14 7.02 10.09
CA SER A 54 10.60 6.27 11.27
C SER A 54 10.41 4.75 11.20
N TYR A 55 9.50 4.30 10.34
CA TYR A 55 9.11 2.89 10.15
C TYR A 55 9.65 2.27 8.86
N CYS A 56 10.29 3.06 7.98
CA CYS A 56 10.59 2.63 6.62
C CYS A 56 12.00 2.05 6.50
N GLY A 57 12.09 0.85 5.91
CA GLY A 57 13.36 0.21 5.62
C GLY A 57 14.28 0.94 4.64
N LEU A 58 13.75 1.96 3.94
CA LEU A 58 14.52 2.83 3.05
C LEU A 58 14.87 4.19 3.66
N ALA A 59 14.58 4.40 4.95
CA ALA A 59 14.83 5.69 5.61
C ALA A 59 16.31 6.09 5.50
N ARG A 60 16.54 7.37 5.22
CA ARG A 60 17.89 7.96 5.01
C ARG A 60 18.88 7.64 6.12
N GLU A 61 18.42 7.61 7.36
CA GLU A 61 19.28 7.40 8.53
C GLU A 61 19.33 5.94 8.99
N ARG A 62 18.69 5.03 8.25
CA ARG A 62 18.82 3.60 8.52
C ARG A 62 20.27 3.14 8.26
N PRO A 63 20.87 2.37 9.18
CA PRO A 63 22.20 1.79 8.97
C PRO A 63 22.24 0.82 7.77
N GLY A 64 23.40 0.71 7.12
CA GLY A 64 23.64 -0.17 5.98
C GLY A 64 23.64 0.57 4.65
N THR A 65 23.75 -0.18 3.57
CA THR A 65 23.73 0.37 2.22
C THR A 65 22.30 0.33 1.64
N ALA A 66 22.01 1.18 0.66
CA ALA A 66 20.74 1.15 -0.03
C ALA A 66 20.47 -0.21 -0.71
N GLU A 67 21.52 -0.94 -1.13
CA GLU A 67 21.39 -2.27 -1.73
C GLU A 67 21.01 -3.34 -0.72
N ASP A 68 21.51 -3.25 0.51
CA ASP A 68 21.25 -4.20 1.60
C ASP A 68 19.91 -3.95 2.28
N ASN A 69 19.37 -2.74 2.14
CA ASN A 69 18.14 -2.34 2.80
C ASN A 69 16.93 -3.05 2.19
N THR A 70 16.16 -3.68 3.06
CA THR A 70 14.87 -4.28 2.73
C THR A 70 13.79 -3.21 2.59
N PHE A 71 12.80 -3.46 1.75
CA PHE A 71 11.58 -2.70 1.69
C PHE A 71 10.40 -3.62 2.03
N ILE A 72 9.58 -3.22 3.00
CA ILE A 72 8.50 -4.05 3.55
C ILE A 72 9.05 -5.41 4.03
N ARG A 73 10.22 -5.40 4.67
CA ARG A 73 10.93 -6.56 5.27
C ARG A 73 11.29 -7.69 4.30
N VAL A 74 11.29 -7.43 3.00
CA VAL A 74 11.72 -8.38 1.97
C VAL A 74 12.80 -7.77 1.07
N SER A 75 13.60 -8.62 0.46
CA SER A 75 14.57 -8.19 -0.55
C SER A 75 13.86 -7.87 -1.85
N TRP A 76 14.30 -6.80 -2.48
CA TRP A 76 13.85 -6.37 -3.79
C TRP A 76 15.02 -6.43 -4.75
N PRO A 77 15.23 -7.55 -5.47
CA PRO A 77 16.34 -7.71 -6.40
C PRO A 77 16.30 -6.68 -7.53
N LEU A 78 17.50 -6.31 -7.99
CA LEU A 78 17.72 -5.30 -8.99
C LEU A 78 17.88 -5.93 -10.38
N PHE A 79 17.17 -5.38 -11.38
CA PHE A 79 17.24 -5.79 -12.78
C PHE A 79 17.25 -4.61 -13.73
N PRO A 80 17.75 -4.77 -14.97
CA PRO A 80 17.57 -3.76 -16.03
C PRO A 80 16.08 -3.53 -16.30
N THR A 81 15.66 -2.26 -16.35
CA THR A 81 14.26 -1.88 -16.56
C THR A 81 13.70 -2.41 -17.88
N ASP A 82 14.50 -2.38 -18.95
CA ASP A 82 14.05 -2.88 -20.26
C ASP A 82 13.83 -4.41 -20.24
N LEU A 83 14.67 -5.18 -19.54
CA LEU A 83 14.44 -6.61 -19.35
C LEU A 83 13.14 -6.87 -18.59
N VAL A 84 12.87 -6.10 -17.53
CA VAL A 84 11.62 -6.22 -16.76
C VAL A 84 10.42 -5.89 -17.64
N ALA A 85 10.49 -4.82 -18.43
CA ALA A 85 9.43 -4.42 -19.35
C ALA A 85 9.16 -5.50 -20.43
N GLU A 86 10.20 -6.12 -20.97
CA GLU A 86 10.09 -7.24 -21.90
C GLU A 86 9.38 -8.44 -21.26
N LYS A 87 9.77 -8.81 -20.04
CA LYS A 87 9.13 -9.91 -19.30
C LYS A 87 7.67 -9.61 -18.93
N ILE A 88 7.32 -8.37 -18.63
CA ILE A 88 5.93 -7.95 -18.44
C ILE A 88 5.14 -8.15 -19.74
N ALA A 89 5.67 -7.76 -20.90
CA ALA A 89 5.03 -7.95 -22.20
C ALA A 89 4.87 -9.43 -22.58
N GLU A 90 5.81 -10.31 -22.20
CA GLU A 90 5.65 -11.76 -22.35
C GLU A 90 4.45 -12.27 -21.53
N LYS A 91 4.35 -11.85 -20.26
CA LYS A 91 3.30 -12.28 -19.33
C LYS A 91 1.94 -11.64 -19.63
N GLU A 92 1.89 -10.45 -20.21
CA GLU A 92 0.66 -9.86 -20.72
C GLU A 92 0.00 -10.78 -21.77
N ARG A 93 0.78 -11.30 -22.70
CA ARG A 93 0.28 -12.24 -23.73
C ARG A 93 -0.26 -13.55 -23.12
N GLU A 94 0.25 -13.94 -21.96
CA GLU A 94 -0.25 -15.08 -21.17
C GLU A 94 -1.45 -14.71 -20.27
N SER A 95 -1.82 -13.41 -20.20
CA SER A 95 -2.89 -12.87 -19.36
C SER A 95 -2.68 -13.10 -17.85
N THR A 96 -1.44 -13.22 -17.39
CA THR A 96 -1.12 -13.49 -15.98
C THR A 96 -0.82 -12.23 -15.18
N VAL A 97 -0.50 -11.10 -15.83
CA VAL A 97 -0.25 -9.80 -15.20
C VAL A 97 -1.47 -8.91 -15.28
N GLY A 98 -2.08 -8.62 -14.14
CA GLY A 98 -3.24 -7.73 -14.05
C GLY A 98 -2.90 -6.25 -14.00
N ARG A 99 -1.70 -5.89 -13.49
CA ARG A 99 -1.26 -4.50 -13.29
C ARG A 99 0.25 -4.41 -13.08
N VAL A 100 0.82 -3.24 -13.34
CA VAL A 100 2.16 -2.85 -12.89
C VAL A 100 2.03 -1.69 -11.89
N CYS A 101 2.80 -1.71 -10.81
CA CYS A 101 2.91 -0.60 -9.87
C CYS A 101 4.36 -0.12 -9.85
N ILE A 102 4.59 1.16 -10.15
CA ILE A 102 5.92 1.78 -10.12
C ILE A 102 5.99 2.72 -8.94
N ALA A 103 6.77 2.35 -7.92
CA ALA A 103 6.92 3.11 -6.69
C ALA A 103 8.14 4.03 -6.73
N GLN A 104 7.93 5.28 -6.30
CA GLN A 104 9.00 6.25 -6.11
C GLN A 104 9.67 6.11 -4.74
N VAL A 105 10.93 6.47 -4.67
CA VAL A 105 11.58 6.95 -3.45
C VAL A 105 11.66 8.48 -3.48
N GLN A 106 11.92 9.11 -2.35
CA GLN A 106 12.14 10.56 -2.33
C GLN A 106 13.54 10.90 -2.81
N ASP A 107 13.65 11.40 -4.04
CA ASP A 107 14.89 11.84 -4.69
C ASP A 107 14.58 12.94 -5.73
N ALA A 108 15.55 13.78 -6.04
CA ALA A 108 15.38 14.86 -7.02
C ALA A 108 15.15 14.32 -8.46
N ARG A 109 15.65 13.12 -8.77
CA ARG A 109 15.53 12.43 -10.06
C ARG A 109 14.20 11.69 -10.19
N ALA A 110 13.58 11.33 -9.07
CA ALA A 110 12.47 10.37 -8.95
C ALA A 110 11.28 10.67 -9.89
N TYR A 111 10.90 11.93 -10.04
CA TYR A 111 9.81 12.29 -10.93
C TYR A 111 10.13 11.97 -12.41
N ARG A 112 11.29 12.43 -12.89
CA ARG A 112 11.70 12.22 -14.29
C ARG A 112 11.86 10.73 -14.59
N ASP A 113 12.47 10.00 -13.67
CA ASP A 113 12.73 8.57 -13.82
C ASP A 113 11.43 7.75 -13.74
N LEU A 114 10.44 8.16 -12.91
CA LEU A 114 9.09 7.57 -12.93
C LEU A 114 8.44 7.71 -14.31
N VAL A 115 8.47 8.91 -14.89
CA VAL A 115 7.89 9.16 -16.22
C VAL A 115 8.56 8.29 -17.30
N ASP A 116 9.89 8.17 -17.26
CA ASP A 116 10.64 7.33 -18.20
C ASP A 116 10.29 5.85 -18.04
N MET A 117 10.36 5.32 -16.81
CA MET A 117 9.99 3.92 -16.50
C MET A 117 8.55 3.61 -16.90
N THR A 118 7.60 4.51 -16.62
CA THR A 118 6.20 4.36 -17.01
C THR A 118 6.05 4.26 -18.53
N LYS A 119 6.73 5.12 -19.29
CA LYS A 119 6.73 5.08 -20.76
C LYS A 119 7.34 3.78 -21.30
N ARG A 120 8.43 3.28 -20.71
CA ARG A 120 9.04 2.01 -21.13
C ARG A 120 8.08 0.85 -20.94
N VAL A 121 7.47 0.73 -19.76
CA VAL A 121 6.49 -0.32 -19.46
C VAL A 121 5.26 -0.20 -20.36
N HIS A 122 4.67 1.00 -20.49
CA HIS A 122 3.49 1.22 -21.33
C HIS A 122 3.76 0.91 -22.81
N ARG A 123 4.94 1.23 -23.31
CA ARG A 123 5.32 0.91 -24.69
C ARG A 123 5.48 -0.60 -24.92
N ALA A 124 6.04 -1.31 -23.96
CA ALA A 124 6.26 -2.74 -24.04
C ALA A 124 4.97 -3.56 -23.85
N ALA A 125 4.08 -3.11 -22.97
CA ALA A 125 2.84 -3.77 -22.58
C ALA A 125 1.69 -2.73 -22.48
N PRO A 126 1.17 -2.25 -23.63
CA PRO A 126 0.24 -1.11 -23.67
C PRO A 126 -1.12 -1.40 -23.04
N ASP A 127 -1.49 -2.65 -22.95
CA ASP A 127 -2.76 -3.08 -22.39
C ASP A 127 -2.70 -3.35 -20.88
N VAL A 128 -1.51 -3.41 -20.26
CA VAL A 128 -1.38 -3.58 -18.80
C VAL A 128 -1.60 -2.25 -18.10
N PRO A 129 -2.57 -2.14 -17.17
CA PRO A 129 -2.77 -0.92 -16.39
C PRO A 129 -1.56 -0.61 -15.51
N ILE A 130 -1.21 0.67 -15.35
CA ILE A 130 -0.06 1.11 -14.57
C ILE A 130 -0.49 2.03 -13.43
N SER A 131 -0.18 1.65 -12.21
CA SER A 131 -0.27 2.52 -11.04
C SER A 131 1.08 3.20 -10.79
N ALA A 132 1.07 4.51 -10.60
CA ALA A 132 2.22 5.24 -10.09
C ALA A 132 2.05 5.47 -8.59
N LEU A 133 2.86 4.82 -7.76
CA LEU A 133 2.93 5.07 -6.33
C LEU A 133 3.96 6.16 -6.07
N VAL A 134 3.46 7.35 -5.74
CA VAL A 134 4.26 8.57 -5.78
C VAL A 134 4.60 9.13 -4.40
N SER A 135 5.72 9.82 -4.34
CA SER A 135 6.03 10.73 -3.25
C SER A 135 5.49 12.12 -3.60
N ALA A 136 4.48 12.59 -2.86
CA ALA A 136 3.80 13.84 -3.17
C ALA A 136 4.77 15.04 -3.30
N GLY A 137 5.86 15.05 -2.52
CA GLY A 137 6.87 16.12 -2.56
C GLY A 137 7.62 16.27 -3.89
N THR A 138 7.50 15.30 -4.81
CA THR A 138 8.10 15.36 -6.14
C THR A 138 7.15 15.91 -7.21
N LEU A 139 5.87 16.14 -6.86
CA LEU A 139 4.78 16.41 -7.79
C LEU A 139 4.13 17.80 -7.59
N ASN A 140 3.51 18.25 -8.67
CA ASN A 140 2.53 19.32 -8.77
C ASN A 140 1.48 18.93 -9.83
N GLU A 141 0.48 19.78 -10.10
CA GLU A 141 -0.58 19.44 -11.06
C GLU A 141 -0.06 19.21 -12.49
N GLU A 142 0.91 19.99 -12.97
CA GLU A 142 1.53 19.81 -14.28
C GLU A 142 2.20 18.45 -14.39
N ARG A 143 3.01 18.09 -13.37
CA ARG A 143 3.71 16.79 -13.31
C ARG A 143 2.77 15.61 -13.23
N LEU A 144 1.62 15.74 -12.53
CA LEU A 144 0.57 14.72 -12.53
C LEU A 144 0.02 14.47 -13.94
N GLY A 145 -0.18 15.54 -14.74
CA GLY A 145 -0.59 15.43 -16.14
C GLY A 145 0.41 14.63 -16.98
N VAL A 146 1.70 14.92 -16.84
CA VAL A 146 2.77 14.21 -17.56
C VAL A 146 2.85 12.73 -17.15
N VAL A 147 2.63 12.39 -15.87
CA VAL A 147 2.58 10.99 -15.40
C VAL A 147 1.39 10.27 -16.03
N LYS A 148 0.22 10.91 -16.13
CA LYS A 148 -0.96 10.37 -16.82
C LYS A 148 -0.69 10.12 -18.30
N GLU A 149 -0.13 11.10 -19.01
CA GLU A 149 0.25 10.99 -20.42
C GLU A 149 1.31 9.91 -20.69
N ALA A 150 2.16 9.62 -19.67
CA ALA A 150 3.13 8.53 -19.75
C ALA A 150 2.48 7.13 -19.71
N GLY A 151 1.20 7.03 -19.33
CA GLY A 151 0.43 5.78 -19.31
C GLY A 151 -0.07 5.33 -17.94
N ALA A 152 0.17 6.07 -16.85
CA ALA A 152 -0.38 5.72 -15.54
C ALA A 152 -1.88 6.03 -15.46
N ASP A 153 -2.68 5.06 -15.05
CA ASP A 153 -4.15 5.17 -14.91
C ASP A 153 -4.62 5.35 -13.45
N ILE A 154 -3.75 5.09 -12.48
CA ILE A 154 -4.00 5.25 -11.04
C ILE A 154 -2.80 5.95 -10.39
N ILE A 155 -3.09 6.85 -9.46
CA ILE A 155 -2.09 7.47 -8.57
C ILE A 155 -2.28 6.93 -7.15
N GLY A 156 -1.24 6.27 -6.63
CA GLY A 156 -1.11 5.93 -5.22
C GLY A 156 -0.22 6.93 -4.50
N ILE A 157 -0.58 7.31 -3.29
CA ILE A 157 0.20 8.24 -2.47
C ILE A 157 0.42 7.58 -1.10
N GLY A 158 1.67 7.49 -0.65
CA GLY A 158 1.95 7.10 0.71
C GLY A 158 1.60 8.25 1.66
N LEU A 159 0.39 8.27 2.22
CA LEU A 159 0.03 9.14 3.34
C LEU A 159 0.55 8.51 4.63
N ASP A 160 0.36 7.22 4.76
CA ASP A 160 0.75 6.29 5.81
C ASP A 160 0.07 6.57 7.17
N ALA A 161 0.05 7.81 7.65
CA ALA A 161 -0.54 8.18 8.94
C ALA A 161 -2.04 8.53 8.82
N ALA A 162 -2.81 8.29 9.90
CA ALA A 162 -4.23 8.61 9.95
C ALA A 162 -4.53 10.06 10.34
N SER A 163 -3.59 10.74 10.99
CA SER A 163 -3.72 12.14 11.40
C SER A 163 -2.48 12.96 11.06
N LYS A 164 -2.65 14.28 11.06
CA LYS A 164 -1.57 15.24 10.79
C LYS A 164 -0.47 15.15 11.83
N GLU A 165 -0.84 14.91 13.06
CA GLU A 165 0.05 14.77 14.21
C GLU A 165 0.95 13.56 14.04
N VAL A 166 0.38 12.38 13.83
CA VAL A 166 1.13 11.14 13.60
C VAL A 166 1.99 11.24 12.34
N PHE A 167 1.48 11.89 11.28
CA PHE A 167 2.26 12.14 10.07
C PHE A 167 3.51 12.98 10.36
N HIS A 168 3.37 14.07 11.11
CA HIS A 168 4.51 14.92 11.44
C HIS A 168 5.56 14.19 12.29
N GLU A 169 5.13 13.36 13.23
CA GLU A 169 6.01 12.61 14.12
C GLU A 169 6.74 11.47 13.40
N THR A 170 6.10 10.81 12.45
CA THR A 170 6.62 9.55 11.87
C THR A 170 7.27 9.72 10.51
N ARG A 171 6.90 10.75 9.73
CA ARG A 171 7.47 10.96 8.38
C ARG A 171 7.69 12.43 7.98
N GLY A 172 7.13 13.38 8.74
CA GLY A 172 7.26 14.80 8.51
C GLY A 172 8.44 15.42 9.26
N ARG A 173 8.21 16.60 9.83
CA ARG A 173 9.25 17.40 10.51
C ARG A 173 9.83 16.74 11.76
N GLY A 174 9.03 15.95 12.48
CA GLY A 174 9.46 15.25 13.70
C GLY A 174 10.64 14.29 13.46
N VAL A 175 10.72 13.71 12.28
CA VAL A 175 11.83 12.86 11.85
C VAL A 175 12.78 13.56 10.87
N ARG A 176 12.74 14.87 10.78
CA ARG A 176 13.52 15.65 9.80
C ARG A 176 13.25 15.22 8.36
N GLY A 177 12.03 14.73 8.10
CA GLY A 177 11.58 14.30 6.78
C GLY A 177 11.11 15.48 5.92
N PRO A 178 11.13 15.32 4.58
CA PRO A 178 10.72 16.37 3.64
C PRO A 178 9.21 16.39 3.39
N HIS A 179 8.47 15.48 3.99
CA HIS A 179 7.05 15.30 3.69
C HIS A 179 6.19 16.34 4.42
N ASP A 180 5.15 16.81 3.75
CA ASP A 180 4.17 17.76 4.25
C ASP A 180 2.75 17.22 4.06
N TRP A 181 1.96 17.21 5.13
CA TRP A 181 0.60 16.68 5.16
C TRP A 181 -0.34 17.41 4.20
N ASP A 182 -0.34 18.74 4.27
CA ASP A 182 -1.26 19.56 3.49
C ASP A 182 -0.93 19.44 1.99
N HIS A 183 0.35 19.33 1.65
CA HIS A 183 0.78 19.07 0.28
C HIS A 183 0.36 17.68 -0.21
N HIS A 184 0.42 16.62 0.62
CA HIS A 184 -0.07 15.29 0.24
C HIS A 184 -1.55 15.33 -0.14
N TRP A 185 -2.38 16.01 0.67
CA TRP A 185 -3.79 16.18 0.38
C TRP A 185 -4.04 17.06 -0.85
N ALA A 186 -3.28 18.14 -1.04
CA ALA A 186 -3.39 18.98 -2.24
C ALA A 186 -3.12 18.17 -3.52
N ILE A 187 -2.05 17.34 -3.53
CA ILE A 187 -1.72 16.47 -4.65
C ILE A 187 -2.80 15.40 -4.87
N ALA A 188 -3.31 14.77 -3.80
CA ALA A 188 -4.38 13.77 -3.91
C ALA A 188 -5.65 14.34 -4.53
N ARG A 189 -6.09 15.53 -4.10
CA ARG A 189 -7.26 16.22 -4.66
C ARG A 189 -7.05 16.66 -6.11
N ALA A 190 -5.85 17.14 -6.46
CA ALA A 190 -5.49 17.45 -7.84
C ALA A 190 -5.53 16.19 -8.72
N ALA A 191 -4.93 15.11 -8.25
CA ALA A 191 -4.98 13.83 -8.92
C ALA A 191 -6.42 13.31 -9.07
N ARG A 192 -7.27 13.44 -8.01
CA ARG A 192 -8.68 13.03 -8.06
C ARG A 192 -9.47 13.79 -9.14
N ARG A 193 -9.24 15.08 -9.29
CA ARG A 193 -9.85 15.87 -10.38
C ARG A 193 -9.38 15.40 -11.75
N MET A 194 -8.13 15.04 -11.90
CA MET A 194 -7.49 14.70 -13.17
C MET A 194 -7.73 13.25 -13.62
N TYR A 195 -7.63 12.30 -12.69
CA TYR A 195 -7.73 10.85 -12.98
C TYR A 195 -9.15 10.31 -12.84
N GLY A 196 -9.99 10.94 -12.02
CA GLY A 196 -11.38 10.54 -11.81
C GLY A 196 -11.60 9.84 -10.44
N ALA A 197 -12.87 9.52 -10.14
CA ALA A 197 -13.29 8.84 -8.93
C ALA A 197 -12.60 7.48 -8.77
N TRP A 198 -12.10 7.18 -7.56
CA TRP A 198 -11.47 5.91 -7.20
C TRP A 198 -10.20 5.58 -8.01
N LYS A 199 -9.65 6.56 -8.74
CA LYS A 199 -8.37 6.47 -9.47
C LYS A 199 -7.20 7.07 -8.69
N VAL A 200 -7.45 7.48 -7.46
CA VAL A 200 -6.45 7.90 -6.49
C VAL A 200 -6.62 7.07 -5.24
N ASN A 201 -5.51 6.68 -4.63
CA ASN A 201 -5.54 6.00 -3.34
C ASN A 201 -4.49 6.54 -2.38
N PHE A 202 -4.81 6.51 -1.10
CA PHE A 202 -3.84 6.65 -0.03
C PHE A 202 -3.46 5.27 0.52
N HIS A 203 -2.17 5.05 0.69
CA HIS A 203 -1.69 4.00 1.58
C HIS A 203 -1.79 4.50 3.01
N VAL A 204 -2.35 3.69 3.90
CA VAL A 204 -2.54 4.00 5.33
C VAL A 204 -2.00 2.82 6.13
N ILE A 205 -1.20 3.10 7.16
CA ILE A 205 -0.59 2.08 8.01
C ILE A 205 -1.21 2.17 9.40
N LEU A 206 -1.87 1.10 9.83
CA LEU A 206 -2.38 0.96 11.18
C LEU A 206 -1.25 0.56 12.12
N GLY A 207 -1.04 1.32 13.20
CA GLY A 207 -0.05 1.03 14.24
C GLY A 207 1.11 2.02 14.30
N LEU A 208 0.99 3.21 13.71
CA LEU A 208 1.99 4.28 13.78
C LEU A 208 1.82 5.22 14.98
N GLY A 209 0.77 5.00 15.81
CA GLY A 209 0.47 5.81 16.99
C GLY A 209 -0.92 6.47 16.96
N GLU A 210 -1.67 6.27 15.88
CA GLU A 210 -3.04 6.75 15.71
C GLU A 210 -4.04 5.99 16.58
N THR A 211 -5.18 6.62 16.85
CA THR A 211 -6.37 6.01 17.46
C THR A 211 -7.25 5.33 16.41
N ASP A 212 -8.16 4.46 16.82
CA ASP A 212 -9.18 3.87 15.92
C ASP A 212 -10.10 4.96 15.36
N LYS A 213 -10.39 5.97 16.19
CA LYS A 213 -11.22 7.11 15.79
C LYS A 213 -10.59 7.88 14.62
N GLU A 214 -9.29 8.15 14.68
CA GLU A 214 -8.58 8.86 13.60
C GLU A 214 -8.59 8.05 12.30
N LEU A 215 -8.40 6.72 12.36
CA LEU A 215 -8.50 5.85 11.20
C LEU A 215 -9.91 5.85 10.59
N VAL A 216 -10.93 5.68 11.42
CA VAL A 216 -12.34 5.66 10.97
C VAL A 216 -12.73 7.01 10.36
N ASP A 217 -12.35 8.13 11.00
CA ASP A 217 -12.62 9.47 10.48
C ASP A 217 -11.90 9.70 9.13
N LEU A 218 -10.67 9.19 8.99
CA LEU A 218 -9.95 9.23 7.72
C LEU A 218 -10.67 8.43 6.63
N PHE A 219 -11.15 7.22 6.92
CA PHE A 219 -11.86 6.39 5.92
C PHE A 219 -13.15 7.05 5.45
N PHE A 220 -13.94 7.63 6.37
CA PHE A 220 -15.13 8.40 5.98
C PHE A 220 -14.77 9.62 5.11
N GLY A 221 -13.72 10.35 5.47
CA GLY A 221 -13.24 11.49 4.70
C GLY A 221 -12.81 11.08 3.28
N LEU A 222 -12.03 10.00 3.16
CA LEU A 222 -11.56 9.50 1.87
C LEU A 222 -12.71 8.99 0.99
N LYS A 223 -13.68 8.26 1.58
CA LYS A 223 -14.88 7.84 0.87
C LYS A 223 -15.66 9.05 0.34
N GLY A 224 -15.81 10.10 1.15
CA GLY A 224 -16.49 11.33 0.74
C GLY A 224 -15.80 12.07 -0.40
N GLU A 225 -14.49 11.96 -0.52
CA GLU A 225 -13.70 12.51 -1.63
C GLU A 225 -13.53 11.53 -2.81
N GLU A 226 -14.10 10.31 -2.73
CA GLU A 226 -13.96 9.22 -3.71
C GLU A 226 -12.47 8.86 -3.98
N ILE A 227 -11.68 8.87 -2.91
CA ILE A 227 -10.28 8.42 -2.86
C ILE A 227 -10.25 7.09 -2.11
N ALA A 228 -9.61 6.07 -2.67
CA ALA A 228 -9.52 4.76 -2.03
C ALA A 228 -8.52 4.78 -0.86
N ALA A 229 -8.83 4.05 0.21
CA ALA A 229 -7.87 3.78 1.28
C ALA A 229 -7.33 2.35 1.14
N TYR A 230 -6.00 2.19 1.03
CA TYR A 230 -5.37 0.89 1.10
C TYR A 230 -4.69 0.72 2.45
N LEU A 231 -5.24 -0.18 3.25
CA LEU A 231 -4.81 -0.39 4.62
C LEU A 231 -3.64 -1.37 4.68
N PHE A 232 -2.65 -1.02 5.49
CA PHE A 232 -1.50 -1.85 5.83
C PHE A 232 -1.40 -1.96 7.34
N SER A 233 -0.86 -3.07 7.83
CA SER A 233 -0.48 -3.19 9.23
C SER A 233 0.97 -2.83 9.43
N PHE A 234 1.26 -1.97 10.41
CA PHE A 234 2.63 -1.73 10.84
C PHE A 234 3.28 -3.04 11.30
N ASN A 235 4.49 -3.23 10.85
CA ASN A 235 5.36 -4.28 11.35
C ASN A 235 6.78 -3.71 11.51
N PRO A 236 7.43 -3.94 12.64
CA PRO A 236 8.78 -3.44 12.88
C PRO A 236 9.75 -3.85 11.79
N GLU A 237 10.54 -2.90 11.32
CA GLU A 237 11.61 -3.12 10.34
C GLU A 237 12.95 -2.94 11.05
N PRO A 238 13.84 -3.95 11.08
CA PRO A 238 15.15 -3.85 11.75
C PRO A 238 15.96 -2.64 11.24
N GLY A 239 16.61 -1.94 12.15
CA GLY A 239 17.43 -0.76 11.85
C GLY A 239 16.63 0.54 11.65
N THR A 240 15.31 0.51 11.79
CA THR A 240 14.47 1.73 11.76
C THR A 240 14.28 2.29 13.18
N VAL A 241 13.84 3.55 13.27
CA VAL A 241 13.53 4.20 14.56
C VAL A 241 12.45 3.43 15.32
N MET A 242 11.49 2.83 14.60
CA MET A 242 10.37 2.07 15.18
C MET A 242 10.62 0.56 15.25
N GLN A 243 11.86 0.08 15.16
CA GLN A 243 12.16 -1.36 15.18
C GLN A 243 11.70 -2.09 16.44
N ASP A 244 11.63 -1.38 17.58
CA ASP A 244 11.25 -1.94 18.89
C ASP A 244 9.81 -1.55 19.28
N VAL A 245 9.03 -0.97 18.38
CA VAL A 245 7.62 -0.64 18.62
C VAL A 245 6.76 -1.87 18.34
N ASP A 246 5.89 -2.21 19.27
CA ASP A 246 4.96 -3.33 19.13
C ASP A 246 3.96 -3.09 17.99
N ARG A 247 3.57 -4.17 17.34
CA ARG A 247 2.46 -4.15 16.40
C ARG A 247 1.14 -3.87 17.12
N ALA A 248 0.19 -3.23 16.45
CA ALA A 248 -1.16 -3.12 16.98
C ALA A 248 -1.72 -4.52 17.35
N PRO A 249 -2.47 -4.67 18.45
CA PRO A 249 -3.13 -5.92 18.81
C PRO A 249 -3.98 -6.46 17.64
N ILE A 250 -4.00 -7.78 17.44
CA ILE A 250 -4.67 -8.38 16.29
C ILE A 250 -6.18 -8.07 16.27
N HIS A 251 -6.86 -8.05 17.41
CA HIS A 251 -8.27 -7.70 17.48
C HIS A 251 -8.53 -6.26 17.01
N ARG A 252 -7.64 -5.31 17.35
CA ARG A 252 -7.71 -3.93 16.84
C ARG A 252 -7.58 -3.92 15.32
N THR A 253 -6.61 -4.66 14.77
CA THR A 253 -6.42 -4.76 13.33
C THR A 253 -7.69 -5.28 12.65
N ARG A 254 -8.28 -6.38 13.16
CA ARG A 254 -9.51 -6.97 12.59
C ARG A 254 -10.70 -6.03 12.65
N ARG A 255 -10.90 -5.32 13.77
CA ARG A 255 -11.98 -4.33 13.92
C ARG A 255 -11.85 -3.18 12.93
N ILE A 256 -10.64 -2.68 12.73
CA ILE A 256 -10.37 -1.61 11.74
C ILE A 256 -10.58 -2.11 10.30
N GLN A 257 -10.15 -3.33 9.97
CA GLN A 257 -10.40 -3.94 8.66
C GLN A 257 -11.92 -4.08 8.40
N LEU A 258 -12.66 -4.60 9.38
CA LEU A 258 -14.12 -4.73 9.28
C LEU A 258 -14.79 -3.35 9.16
N ALA A 259 -14.46 -2.40 10.04
CA ALA A 259 -15.04 -1.05 10.00
C ALA A 259 -14.80 -0.37 8.65
N LYS A 260 -13.56 -0.46 8.12
CA LYS A 260 -13.21 0.05 6.80
C LYS A 260 -14.09 -0.56 5.70
N HIS A 261 -14.22 -1.88 5.68
CA HIS A 261 -15.07 -2.57 4.70
C HIS A 261 -16.53 -2.13 4.80
N LEU A 262 -17.09 -2.07 6.01
CA LEU A 262 -18.45 -1.61 6.23
C LEU A 262 -18.66 -0.16 5.78
N ILE A 263 -17.69 0.72 6.00
CA ILE A 263 -17.72 2.10 5.53
C ILE A 263 -17.71 2.13 3.99
N GLU A 264 -16.79 1.46 3.36
CA GLU A 264 -16.56 1.58 1.92
C GLU A 264 -17.64 0.87 1.08
N HIS A 265 -18.10 -0.31 1.51
CA HIS A 265 -18.93 -1.20 0.71
C HIS A 265 -20.37 -1.34 1.21
N GLU A 266 -20.61 -1.29 2.52
CA GLU A 266 -21.92 -1.55 3.11
C GLU A 266 -22.66 -0.27 3.54
N GLY A 267 -22.05 0.90 3.33
CA GLY A 267 -22.70 2.17 3.63
C GLY A 267 -22.86 2.48 5.10
N LEU A 268 -21.98 1.95 5.96
CA LEU A 268 -22.00 2.19 7.41
C LEU A 268 -22.14 3.69 7.71
N PRO A 269 -23.13 4.13 8.51
CA PRO A 269 -23.21 5.52 8.93
C PRO A 269 -22.18 5.85 10.03
N ARG A 270 -21.74 7.12 10.09
CA ARG A 270 -20.67 7.51 11.02
C ARG A 270 -21.02 7.29 12.50
N GLU A 271 -22.25 7.53 12.87
CA GLU A 271 -22.82 7.36 14.22
C GLU A 271 -22.91 5.89 14.67
N ALA A 272 -22.76 4.95 13.75
CA ALA A 272 -22.78 3.51 14.06
C ALA A 272 -21.45 3.01 14.65
N VAL A 273 -20.41 3.85 14.68
CA VAL A 273 -19.14 3.54 15.33
C VAL A 273 -18.95 4.48 16.51
N MET A 274 -18.87 3.92 17.72
CA MET A 274 -18.65 4.67 18.96
C MET A 274 -17.25 4.37 19.52
N PHE A 275 -16.68 5.34 20.19
CA PHE A 275 -15.31 5.29 20.73
C PHE A 275 -15.33 5.65 22.21
N ASP A 276 -14.38 5.12 22.94
CA ASP A 276 -14.08 5.57 24.29
C ASP A 276 -13.25 6.88 24.30
N ASP A 277 -12.91 7.34 25.50
CA ASP A 277 -12.11 8.56 25.69
C ASP A 277 -10.67 8.43 25.14
N GLN A 278 -10.19 7.23 24.86
CA GLN A 278 -8.89 6.94 24.26
C GLN A 278 -9.00 6.79 22.72
N GLY A 279 -10.20 6.88 22.17
CA GLY A 279 -10.49 6.75 20.75
C GLY A 279 -10.47 5.31 20.24
N ALA A 280 -10.57 4.31 21.13
CA ALA A 280 -10.72 2.91 20.73
C ALA A 280 -12.18 2.61 20.40
N ILE A 281 -12.43 1.72 19.42
CA ILE A 281 -13.78 1.28 19.07
C ILE A 281 -14.36 0.47 20.23
N VAL A 282 -15.47 0.97 20.81
CA VAL A 282 -16.25 0.28 21.86
C VAL A 282 -17.59 -0.22 21.36
N ARG A 283 -18.07 0.30 20.22
CA ARG A 283 -19.30 -0.16 19.58
C ARG A 283 -19.21 -0.03 18.06
N LEU A 284 -19.57 -1.10 17.39
CA LEU A 284 -19.67 -1.19 15.95
C LEU A 284 -20.99 -1.87 15.60
N ASP A 285 -21.96 -1.06 15.19
CA ASP A 285 -23.24 -1.53 14.71
C ASP A 285 -23.36 -1.23 13.21
N ALA A 286 -24.00 -2.11 12.46
CA ALA A 286 -24.25 -1.86 11.04
C ALA A 286 -25.74 -2.13 10.75
N PRO A 287 -26.62 -1.15 10.99
CA PRO A 287 -28.05 -1.33 10.79
C PRO A 287 -28.36 -1.83 9.36
N GLY A 288 -29.08 -2.96 9.27
CA GLY A 288 -29.44 -3.56 7.99
C GLY A 288 -28.35 -4.42 7.32
N VAL A 289 -27.18 -4.57 7.94
CA VAL A 289 -26.07 -5.41 7.45
C VAL A 289 -25.90 -6.62 8.36
N ASP A 290 -25.84 -7.82 7.80
CA ASP A 290 -25.43 -9.03 8.53
C ASP A 290 -23.90 -9.05 8.68
N ILE A 291 -23.42 -8.44 9.79
CA ILE A 291 -21.97 -8.36 10.10
C ILE A 291 -21.34 -9.76 10.17
N ASP A 292 -22.07 -10.78 10.64
CA ASP A 292 -21.54 -12.15 10.71
C ASP A 292 -21.38 -12.75 9.31
N ALA A 293 -22.31 -12.50 8.40
CA ALA A 293 -22.17 -12.93 7.02
C ALA A 293 -20.99 -12.20 6.34
N VAL A 294 -20.85 -10.89 6.55
CA VAL A 294 -19.71 -10.10 6.06
C VAL A 294 -18.40 -10.65 6.62
N THR A 295 -18.33 -10.93 7.92
CA THR A 295 -17.12 -11.50 8.55
C THR A 295 -16.80 -12.88 7.97
N ARG A 296 -17.79 -13.77 7.87
CA ARG A 296 -17.63 -15.13 7.31
C ARG A 296 -17.26 -15.13 5.84
N SER A 297 -17.54 -14.06 5.10
CA SER A 297 -17.08 -13.93 3.72
C SER A 297 -15.55 -13.89 3.61
N GLY A 298 -14.83 -13.48 4.67
CA GLY A 298 -13.39 -13.26 4.68
C GLY A 298 -12.93 -12.02 3.91
N VAL A 299 -13.81 -11.42 3.10
CA VAL A 299 -13.47 -10.30 2.21
C VAL A 299 -12.89 -9.09 2.93
N PRO A 300 -13.41 -8.64 4.11
CA PRO A 300 -12.86 -7.50 4.83
C PRO A 300 -11.38 -7.66 5.24
N PHE A 301 -10.88 -8.89 5.29
CA PHE A 301 -9.55 -9.24 5.78
C PHE A 301 -8.56 -9.55 4.66
N MET A 302 -9.02 -9.44 3.40
CA MET A 302 -8.16 -9.55 2.24
C MET A 302 -7.34 -8.27 2.01
N THR A 303 -6.26 -8.42 1.27
CA THR A 303 -5.42 -7.28 0.87
C THR A 303 -6.22 -6.30 0.01
N ASP A 304 -6.25 -5.04 0.41
CA ASP A 304 -6.69 -3.95 -0.45
C ASP A 304 -5.64 -3.63 -1.52
N GLY A 305 -6.07 -3.34 -2.75
CA GLY A 305 -5.12 -2.99 -3.79
C GLY A 305 -5.76 -2.51 -5.08
N CYS A 306 -4.93 -1.94 -5.95
CA CYS A 306 -5.37 -1.47 -7.25
C CYS A 306 -5.97 -2.59 -8.10
N PRO A 307 -7.08 -2.32 -8.82
CA PRO A 307 -7.75 -3.32 -9.64
C PRO A 307 -6.99 -3.59 -10.94
N SER A 308 -7.23 -4.76 -11.51
CA SER A 308 -6.94 -5.09 -12.91
C SER A 308 -7.89 -4.36 -13.87
N ARG A 309 -7.75 -4.65 -15.17
CA ARG A 309 -8.72 -4.19 -16.18
C ARG A 309 -10.13 -4.75 -15.98
N THR A 310 -10.24 -5.93 -15.39
CA THR A 310 -11.54 -6.58 -15.12
C THR A 310 -12.23 -6.07 -13.85
N GLY A 311 -11.56 -5.22 -13.08
CA GLY A 311 -12.06 -4.69 -11.80
C GLY A 311 -11.69 -5.52 -10.57
N GLU A 312 -11.17 -6.73 -10.75
CA GLU A 312 -10.68 -7.56 -9.65
C GLU A 312 -9.37 -7.00 -9.08
N VAL A 313 -9.11 -7.22 -7.80
CA VAL A 313 -7.86 -6.78 -7.16
C VAL A 313 -6.65 -7.46 -7.83
N ALA A 314 -5.83 -6.67 -8.51
CA ALA A 314 -4.57 -7.12 -9.08
C ALA A 314 -3.42 -6.98 -8.06
N CYS A 315 -3.37 -5.86 -7.32
CA CYS A 315 -2.32 -5.63 -6.33
C CYS A 315 -2.65 -6.37 -5.02
N ASN A 316 -2.65 -7.70 -5.08
CA ASN A 316 -2.97 -8.58 -3.97
C ASN A 316 -1.80 -8.77 -2.98
N ARG A 317 -0.60 -8.27 -3.29
CA ARG A 317 0.59 -8.32 -2.44
C ARG A 317 0.85 -9.71 -1.85
N PRO A 318 1.11 -10.75 -2.68
CA PRO A 318 1.36 -12.10 -2.19
C PRO A 318 2.60 -12.15 -1.29
N TYR A 319 2.70 -13.19 -0.48
CA TYR A 319 3.89 -13.42 0.34
C TYR A 319 5.13 -13.51 -0.57
N GLY A 320 6.16 -12.68 -0.25
CA GLY A 320 7.31 -12.45 -1.14
C GLY A 320 7.29 -11.05 -1.77
N SER A 321 6.12 -10.39 -1.87
CA SER A 321 6.05 -8.94 -2.06
C SER A 321 6.14 -8.19 -0.74
N TYR A 322 5.70 -8.83 0.35
CA TYR A 322 5.94 -8.39 1.72
C TYR A 322 6.06 -9.61 2.65
N ARG A 323 6.64 -9.42 3.84
CA ARG A 323 6.71 -10.45 4.87
C ARG A 323 5.50 -10.32 5.81
N PRO A 324 4.62 -11.32 5.90
CA PRO A 324 3.35 -11.21 6.63
C PRO A 324 3.52 -11.18 8.17
N GLY A 325 4.66 -11.59 8.71
CA GLY A 325 4.87 -11.75 10.15
C GLY A 325 4.36 -13.09 10.67
N GLU A 326 4.24 -13.23 11.98
CA GLU A 326 3.82 -14.47 12.65
C GLU A 326 2.31 -14.70 12.60
N GLU A 327 1.53 -13.59 12.67
CA GLU A 327 0.08 -13.59 12.48
C GLU A 327 -0.26 -12.97 11.13
N PHE A 328 -1.05 -13.66 10.34
CA PHE A 328 -1.53 -13.11 9.07
C PHE A 328 -2.55 -12.00 9.34
N ARG A 329 -2.20 -10.78 8.97
CA ARG A 329 -3.07 -9.61 9.13
C ARG A 329 -3.85 -9.30 7.88
N ASP A 330 -3.29 -9.64 6.72
CA ASP A 330 -3.90 -9.48 5.41
C ASP A 330 -3.77 -10.78 4.63
N TYR A 331 -4.82 -11.13 3.91
CA TYR A 331 -4.84 -12.32 3.05
C TYR A 331 -4.75 -11.90 1.58
N PRO A 332 -3.71 -12.33 0.85
CA PRO A 332 -3.58 -12.04 -0.59
C PRO A 332 -4.48 -12.92 -1.45
N PHE A 333 -5.27 -13.78 -0.85
CA PHE A 333 -6.21 -14.73 -1.44
C PHE A 333 -7.46 -14.83 -0.56
N GLN A 334 -8.50 -15.49 -1.10
CA GLN A 334 -9.72 -15.74 -0.33
C GLN A 334 -9.40 -16.61 0.90
N PRO A 335 -9.68 -16.15 2.13
CA PRO A 335 -9.50 -16.95 3.33
C PRO A 335 -10.29 -18.26 3.28
N SER A 336 -9.68 -19.35 3.73
CA SER A 336 -10.35 -20.64 3.90
C SER A 336 -11.30 -20.63 5.10
N SER A 337 -12.14 -21.66 5.26
CA SER A 337 -12.99 -21.81 6.44
C SER A 337 -12.20 -21.81 7.76
N ASP A 338 -10.99 -22.41 7.74
CA ASP A 338 -10.13 -22.46 8.92
C ASP A 338 -9.54 -21.06 9.22
N ASP A 339 -9.13 -20.31 8.18
CA ASP A 339 -8.69 -18.92 8.33
C ASP A 339 -9.82 -18.04 8.87
N VAL A 340 -11.05 -18.20 8.38
CA VAL A 340 -12.23 -17.46 8.86
C VAL A 340 -12.49 -17.75 10.34
N THR A 341 -12.39 -18.99 10.79
CA THR A 341 -12.52 -19.34 12.21
C THR A 341 -11.49 -18.59 13.06
N VAL A 342 -10.23 -18.54 12.64
CA VAL A 342 -9.19 -17.78 13.34
C VAL A 342 -9.49 -16.27 13.31
N ILE A 343 -10.00 -15.75 12.20
CA ILE A 343 -10.38 -14.34 12.08
C ILE A 343 -11.51 -13.99 13.05
N GLU A 344 -12.55 -14.82 13.17
CA GLU A 344 -13.67 -14.61 14.11
C GLU A 344 -13.17 -14.57 15.57
N GLU A 345 -12.29 -15.50 15.96
CA GLU A 345 -11.67 -15.50 17.28
C GLU A 345 -10.82 -14.24 17.54
N GLN A 346 -10.05 -13.80 16.53
CA GLN A 346 -9.21 -12.60 16.61
C GLN A 346 -10.03 -11.31 16.68
N LEU A 347 -11.17 -11.24 15.99
CA LEU A 347 -12.02 -10.05 15.89
C LEU A 347 -12.66 -9.70 17.23
N ARG A 348 -13.06 -10.70 18.04
CA ARG A 348 -13.79 -10.52 19.32
C ARG A 348 -14.97 -9.57 19.17
N LEU A 349 -15.82 -9.87 18.19
CA LEU A 349 -16.89 -8.96 17.78
C LEU A 349 -17.92 -8.71 18.89
N ASP A 350 -18.14 -9.70 19.76
CA ASP A 350 -19.02 -9.63 20.92
C ASP A 350 -18.63 -8.52 21.92
N GLU A 351 -17.36 -8.16 22.00
CA GLU A 351 -16.88 -7.07 22.87
C GLU A 351 -17.30 -5.67 22.36
N VAL A 352 -17.63 -5.53 21.09
CA VAL A 352 -17.93 -4.25 20.45
C VAL A 352 -19.32 -4.21 19.79
N ARG A 353 -20.09 -5.30 19.85
CA ARG A 353 -21.51 -5.28 19.47
C ARG A 353 -22.34 -4.55 20.52
N GLY A 354 -23.18 -3.64 20.07
CA GLY A 354 -24.25 -3.14 20.93
C GLY A 354 -25.12 -4.30 21.35
N HIS A 355 -25.33 -4.47 22.63
CA HIS A 355 -26.40 -5.35 23.15
C HIS A 355 -27.72 -4.69 22.73
N GLY A 356 -28.22 -5.08 21.56
CA GLY A 356 -29.55 -4.67 21.14
C GLY A 356 -30.52 -5.16 22.20
N GLU A 357 -31.21 -4.26 22.89
CA GLU A 357 -32.47 -4.65 23.55
C GLU A 357 -33.38 -5.18 22.43
N PRO A 358 -33.95 -6.38 22.58
CA PRO A 358 -34.91 -6.88 21.60
C PRO A 358 -36.11 -5.91 21.57
N VAL A 359 -36.37 -5.33 20.40
CA VAL A 359 -37.58 -4.54 20.10
C VAL A 359 -38.79 -5.48 20.05
#